data_b63e9aa34c4af03a55d8e409a0c2619d
#
_entry.id   b63e9aa34c4af03a55d8e409a0c2619d
#
_cell.length_a   1.000
_cell.length_b   1.000
_cell.length_c   1.000
_cell.angle_alpha   90.00
_cell.angle_beta   90.00
_cell.angle_gamma   90.00
#
_symmetry.space_group_name_H-M   'P 1'
#
loop_
_entity.id
_entity.type
_entity.pdbx_description
1 polymer ?
#
loop_
_entity_poly.entity_id
_entity_poly.type
_entity_poly.pdbx_seq_one_letter_code
_entity_poly.pdbx_strand_id
1 'polypeptide(L)'
;MNRLIPMLPVQSMPRSVEFYQKLGFSVERREDRWGWAMLRCDECRLMVDQSINRPADGPRLGVVYLYPEDVAAYHARVRASGLALPDLDVAFYGMWEFRIEDPDGNRLWVGQAPANGA
;
A
#
# COMPACT_ATOMS: atom_id res chain seq x y z
N MET A 1 6.50 16.06 16.57
CA MET A 1 6.35 15.39 15.25
C MET A 1 4.87 15.34 14.90
N ASN A 2 4.52 15.81 13.73
CA ASN A 2 3.11 15.82 13.30
C ASN A 2 2.90 15.16 11.94
N ARG A 3 3.93 14.53 11.39
CA ARG A 3 3.81 13.84 10.10
C ARG A 3 4.94 12.84 9.93
N LEU A 4 4.59 11.67 9.40
CA LEU A 4 5.55 10.63 9.06
C LEU A 4 5.10 10.02 7.74
N ILE A 5 6.00 9.90 6.78
CA ILE A 5 5.67 9.38 5.46
C ILE A 5 6.67 8.29 5.10
N PRO A 6 6.22 7.04 4.97
CA PRO A 6 7.12 5.97 4.53
C PRO A 6 7.53 6.16 3.07
N MET A 7 8.76 5.76 2.77
CA MET A 7 9.26 5.77 1.39
C MET A 7 9.72 4.36 1.05
N LEU A 8 9.09 3.76 0.05
CA LEU A 8 9.32 2.38 -0.32
C LEU A 8 10.24 2.29 -1.53
N PRO A 9 11.22 1.37 -1.51
CA PRO A 9 12.07 1.13 -2.67
C PRO A 9 11.30 0.38 -3.74
N VAL A 10 11.40 0.85 -4.98
CA VAL A 10 10.75 0.21 -6.11
C VAL A 10 11.72 0.18 -7.29
N GLN A 11 11.52 -0.76 -8.20
CA GLN A 11 12.32 -0.84 -9.42
C GLN A 11 11.86 0.15 -10.48
N SER A 12 10.55 0.33 -10.59
CA SER A 12 9.96 1.20 -11.60
C SER A 12 8.89 2.06 -10.94
N MET A 13 9.16 3.35 -10.82
CA MET A 13 8.20 4.27 -10.23
C MET A 13 6.88 4.30 -11.02
N PRO A 14 6.89 4.38 -12.38
CA PRO A 14 5.61 4.38 -13.10
C PRO A 14 4.78 3.13 -12.88
N ARG A 15 5.41 1.95 -12.80
CA ARG A 15 4.69 0.70 -12.53
C ARG A 15 4.11 0.71 -11.13
N SER A 16 4.85 1.21 -10.17
CA SER A 16 4.39 1.30 -8.78
C SER A 16 3.23 2.28 -8.65
N VAL A 17 3.31 3.42 -9.31
CA VAL A 17 2.22 4.40 -9.33
C VAL A 17 0.94 3.75 -9.85
N GLU A 18 1.03 3.00 -10.94
CA GLU A 18 -0.14 2.34 -11.51
C GLU A 18 -0.76 1.36 -10.52
N PHE A 19 0.07 0.57 -9.81
CA PHE A 19 -0.41 -0.34 -8.79
C PHE A 19 -1.12 0.41 -7.65
N TYR A 20 -0.48 1.45 -7.12
CA TYR A 20 -1.05 2.17 -5.97
C TYR A 20 -2.29 2.97 -6.35
N GLN A 21 -2.40 3.41 -7.61
CA GLN A 21 -3.65 4.03 -8.08
C GLN A 21 -4.82 3.05 -8.01
N LYS A 22 -4.58 1.78 -8.31
CA LYS A 22 -5.62 0.75 -8.18
C LYS A 22 -5.99 0.49 -6.72
N LEU A 23 -5.09 0.77 -5.80
CA LEU A 23 -5.36 0.71 -4.37
C LEU A 23 -6.12 1.94 -3.85
N GLY A 24 -6.32 2.95 -4.68
CA GLY A 24 -7.04 4.15 -4.28
C GLY A 24 -6.17 5.35 -4.00
N PHE A 25 -4.86 5.25 -4.25
CA PHE A 25 -3.98 6.40 -4.12
C PHE A 25 -4.02 7.25 -5.37
N SER A 26 -3.78 8.54 -5.22
CA SER A 26 -3.59 9.47 -6.32
C SER A 26 -2.17 10.03 -6.26
N VAL A 27 -1.66 10.48 -7.39
CA VAL A 27 -0.34 11.09 -7.43
C VAL A 27 -0.46 12.54 -6.98
N GLU A 28 0.21 12.86 -5.87
CA GLU A 28 0.28 14.23 -5.38
C GLU A 28 1.42 14.99 -6.07
N ARG A 29 2.58 14.34 -6.20
CA ARG A 29 3.75 14.87 -6.92
C ARG A 29 4.54 13.72 -7.50
N ARG A 30 5.23 13.97 -8.62
CA ARG A 30 6.17 13.00 -9.16
C ARG A 30 7.31 13.70 -9.90
N GLU A 31 8.49 13.10 -9.82
CA GLU A 31 9.67 13.55 -10.56
C GLU A 31 10.22 12.36 -11.32
N ASP A 32 9.87 12.29 -12.59
CA ASP A 32 10.21 11.14 -13.42
C ASP A 32 11.73 10.98 -13.58
N ARG A 33 12.46 12.10 -13.59
CA ARG A 33 13.92 12.06 -13.72
C ARG A 33 14.58 11.39 -12.51
N TRP A 34 13.94 11.48 -11.34
CA TRP A 34 14.46 10.86 -10.11
C TRP A 34 13.85 9.50 -9.85
N GLY A 35 12.76 9.16 -10.54
CA GLY A 35 12.03 7.94 -10.25
C GLY A 35 11.33 7.99 -8.90
N TRP A 36 10.83 9.13 -8.53
CA TRP A 36 10.19 9.37 -7.23
C TRP A 36 8.77 9.87 -7.39
N ALA A 37 7.88 9.43 -6.50
CA ALA A 37 6.52 9.95 -6.47
C ALA A 37 6.00 9.99 -5.04
N MET A 38 5.21 11.02 -4.75
CA MET A 38 4.41 11.14 -3.53
C MET A 38 2.98 10.77 -3.88
N LEU A 39 2.46 9.78 -3.19
CA LEU A 39 1.12 9.27 -3.39
C LEU A 39 0.26 9.61 -2.18
N ARG A 40 -1.01 9.88 -2.43
CA ARG A 40 -1.93 10.29 -1.38
C ARG A 40 -3.23 9.49 -1.49
N CYS A 41 -3.75 9.09 -0.33
CA CYS A 41 -5.09 8.53 -0.18
C CYS A 41 -5.70 9.17 1.06
N ASP A 42 -6.70 10.04 0.86
CA ASP A 42 -7.28 10.84 1.95
C ASP A 42 -6.18 11.61 2.68
N GLU A 43 -6.01 11.41 3.98
CA GLU A 43 -4.98 12.08 4.77
C GLU A 43 -3.66 11.32 4.81
N CYS A 44 -3.59 10.18 4.14
CA CYS A 44 -2.41 9.32 4.18
C CYS A 44 -1.51 9.59 2.98
N ARG A 45 -0.21 9.49 3.22
CA ARG A 45 0.78 9.65 2.16
C ARG A 45 1.81 8.53 2.20
N LEU A 46 2.34 8.25 1.03
CA LEU A 46 3.32 7.19 0.81
C LEU A 46 4.20 7.62 -0.35
N MET A 47 5.51 7.47 -0.20
CA MET A 47 6.43 7.74 -1.32
C MET A 47 6.94 6.43 -1.91
N VAL A 48 7.20 6.43 -3.21
CA VAL A 48 7.92 5.36 -3.88
C VAL A 48 9.14 5.97 -4.57
N ASP A 49 10.27 5.26 -4.56
CA ASP A 49 11.52 5.81 -5.05
C ASP A 49 12.38 4.69 -5.62
N GLN A 50 12.75 4.80 -6.90
CA GLN A 50 13.59 3.81 -7.56
C GLN A 50 15.08 4.08 -7.42
N SER A 51 15.45 5.20 -6.77
CA SER A 51 16.85 5.54 -6.57
C SER A 51 17.40 5.07 -5.23
N ILE A 52 16.58 4.49 -4.37
CA ILE A 52 17.06 3.96 -3.10
C ILE A 52 18.01 2.81 -3.36
N ASN A 53 19.19 2.90 -2.79
CA ASN A 53 20.26 1.94 -3.05
C ASN A 53 20.00 0.64 -2.29
N ARG A 54 19.42 -0.35 -3.00
CA ARG A 54 19.23 -1.69 -2.45
C ARG A 54 19.02 -2.67 -3.61
N PRO A 55 19.29 -3.96 -3.38
CA PRO A 55 19.06 -4.97 -4.43
C PRO A 55 17.58 -5.04 -4.80
N ALA A 56 17.33 -5.15 -6.10
CA ALA A 56 15.97 -5.19 -6.63
C ALA A 56 15.20 -6.42 -6.15
N ASP A 57 15.89 -7.52 -5.94
CA ASP A 57 15.32 -8.81 -5.52
C ASP A 57 15.56 -9.11 -4.06
N GLY A 58 16.05 -8.12 -3.31
CA GLY A 58 16.28 -8.32 -1.88
C GLY A 58 14.97 -8.49 -1.11
N PRO A 59 15.02 -9.19 0.03
CA PRO A 59 13.82 -9.37 0.83
C PRO A 59 13.30 -8.06 1.39
N ARG A 60 11.99 -7.97 1.55
CA ARG A 60 11.33 -6.85 2.21
C ARG A 60 10.99 -7.28 3.63
N LEU A 61 11.54 -6.56 4.61
CA LEU A 61 11.43 -6.97 6.01
C LEU A 61 10.30 -6.26 6.76
N GLY A 62 9.81 -5.15 6.22
CA GLY A 62 8.76 -4.38 6.87
C GLY A 62 7.39 -4.62 6.27
N VAL A 63 6.38 -4.09 6.94
CA VAL A 63 5.00 -4.12 6.49
C VAL A 63 4.45 -2.71 6.63
N VAL A 64 3.71 -2.26 5.62
CA VAL A 64 2.89 -1.05 5.73
C VAL A 64 1.48 -1.52 6.01
N TYR A 65 0.90 -1.10 7.14
CA TYR A 65 -0.43 -1.49 7.52
C TYR A 65 -1.41 -0.38 7.18
N LEU A 66 -2.43 -0.72 6.39
CA LEU A 66 -3.43 0.22 5.89
C LEU A 66 -4.75 0.00 6.63
N TYR A 67 -5.39 1.08 7.06
CA TYR A 67 -6.61 1.02 7.88
C TYR A 67 -7.76 1.72 7.17
N PRO A 68 -8.45 1.05 6.23
CA PRO A 68 -9.69 1.62 5.69
C PRO A 68 -10.79 1.62 6.76
N GLU A 69 -11.72 2.57 6.65
CA GLU A 69 -12.84 2.62 7.59
C GLU A 69 -13.75 1.41 7.46
N ASP A 70 -13.94 0.93 6.23
CA ASP A 70 -14.76 -0.25 5.94
C ASP A 70 -13.95 -1.16 5.03
N VAL A 71 -13.32 -2.16 5.63
CA VAL A 71 -12.39 -3.03 4.90
C VAL A 71 -13.10 -3.87 3.85
N ALA A 72 -14.34 -4.27 4.09
CA ALA A 72 -15.09 -5.06 3.11
C ALA A 72 -15.42 -4.24 1.87
N ALA A 73 -15.87 -3.00 2.05
CA ALA A 73 -16.15 -2.10 0.94
C ALA A 73 -14.86 -1.75 0.19
N TYR A 74 -13.78 -1.50 0.92
CA TYR A 74 -12.49 -1.19 0.32
C TYR A 74 -11.98 -2.38 -0.52
N HIS A 75 -12.04 -3.58 0.05
CA HIS A 75 -11.63 -4.81 -0.64
C HIS A 75 -12.39 -4.98 -1.95
N ALA A 76 -13.73 -4.81 -1.92
CA ALA A 76 -14.55 -4.94 -3.11
C ALA A 76 -14.18 -3.89 -4.18
N ARG A 77 -13.95 -2.65 -3.75
CA ARG A 77 -13.59 -1.57 -4.66
C ARG A 77 -12.23 -1.80 -5.30
N VAL A 78 -11.24 -2.25 -4.52
CA VAL A 78 -9.90 -2.52 -5.03
C VAL A 78 -9.93 -3.70 -6.01
N ARG A 79 -10.67 -4.75 -5.66
CA ARG A 79 -10.82 -5.90 -6.56
C ARG A 79 -11.47 -5.46 -7.88
N ALA A 80 -12.45 -4.57 -7.82
CA ALA A 80 -13.09 -4.05 -9.02
C ALA A 80 -12.15 -3.18 -9.85
N SER A 81 -11.13 -2.59 -9.25
CA SER A 81 -10.14 -1.80 -9.98
C SER A 81 -9.14 -2.65 -10.74
N GLY A 82 -9.17 -3.97 -10.56
CA GLY A 82 -8.37 -4.89 -11.36
C GLY A 82 -7.24 -5.59 -10.61
N LEU A 83 -7.10 -5.37 -9.30
CA LEU A 83 -6.10 -6.11 -8.53
C LEU A 83 -6.65 -7.47 -8.11
N ALA A 84 -5.84 -8.51 -8.26
CA ALA A 84 -6.15 -9.81 -7.73
C ALA A 84 -5.89 -9.78 -6.22
N LEU A 85 -6.93 -10.01 -5.43
CA LEU A 85 -6.84 -9.96 -3.98
C LEU A 85 -7.24 -11.29 -3.37
N PRO A 86 -6.58 -11.73 -2.28
CA PRO A 86 -7.11 -12.83 -1.50
C PRO A 86 -8.42 -12.40 -0.83
N ASP A 87 -9.20 -13.37 -0.39
CA ASP A 87 -10.42 -13.08 0.35
C ASP A 87 -10.10 -12.48 1.71
N LEU A 88 -11.05 -11.71 2.24
CA LEU A 88 -10.96 -11.23 3.61
C LEU A 88 -10.98 -12.41 4.58
N ASP A 89 -10.19 -12.29 5.64
CA ASP A 89 -10.11 -13.31 6.67
C ASP A 89 -9.93 -12.63 8.02
N VAL A 90 -10.17 -13.37 9.09
CA VAL A 90 -9.96 -12.88 10.45
C VAL A 90 -8.60 -13.38 10.91
N ALA A 91 -7.67 -12.46 11.18
CA ALA A 91 -6.36 -12.81 11.72
C ALA A 91 -6.51 -13.30 13.17
N PHE A 92 -5.51 -14.05 13.65
CA PHE A 92 -5.58 -14.63 15.01
C PHE A 92 -5.72 -13.55 16.09
N TYR A 93 -5.29 -12.33 15.80
CA TYR A 93 -5.42 -11.19 16.73
C TYR A 93 -6.74 -10.42 16.55
N GLY A 94 -7.67 -10.95 15.74
CA GLY A 94 -9.04 -10.42 15.66
C GLY A 94 -9.31 -9.41 14.57
N MET A 95 -8.30 -8.97 13.84
CA MET A 95 -8.50 -8.03 12.74
C MET A 95 -9.10 -8.72 11.52
N TRP A 96 -10.02 -8.06 10.86
CA TRP A 96 -10.47 -8.46 9.53
C TRP A 96 -9.50 -7.88 8.53
N GLU A 97 -8.80 -8.73 7.77
CA GLU A 97 -7.74 -8.22 6.92
C GLU A 97 -7.52 -9.04 5.67
N PHE A 98 -6.80 -8.47 4.73
CA PHE A 98 -6.15 -9.17 3.64
C PHE A 98 -4.73 -8.65 3.49
N ARG A 99 -3.85 -9.46 2.92
CA ARG A 99 -2.44 -9.15 2.77
C ARG A 99 -2.05 -9.27 1.32
N ILE A 100 -1.35 -8.26 0.83
CA ILE A 100 -0.87 -8.24 -0.55
C ILE A 100 0.55 -7.70 -0.58
N GLU A 101 1.17 -7.84 -1.74
CA GLU A 101 2.46 -7.24 -2.01
C GLU A 101 2.33 -6.31 -3.21
N ASP A 102 3.12 -5.24 -3.21
CA ASP A 102 3.22 -4.41 -4.39
C ASP A 102 4.12 -5.10 -5.43
N PRO A 103 4.32 -4.53 -6.63
CA PRO A 103 5.14 -5.18 -7.67
C PRO A 103 6.57 -5.47 -7.25
N ASP A 104 7.06 -4.85 -6.20
CA ASP A 104 8.43 -5.03 -5.71
C ASP A 104 8.52 -5.87 -4.46
N GLY A 105 7.41 -6.48 -4.04
CA GLY A 105 7.39 -7.30 -2.84
C GLY A 105 7.28 -6.52 -1.55
N ASN A 106 7.01 -5.23 -1.60
CA ASN A 106 6.69 -4.47 -0.40
C ASN A 106 5.37 -4.96 0.15
N ARG A 107 5.34 -5.31 1.44
CA ARG A 107 4.17 -5.96 2.03
C ARG A 107 3.18 -4.94 2.55
N LEU A 108 1.93 -5.12 2.14
CA LEU A 108 0.83 -4.24 2.51
C LEU A 108 -0.23 -5.09 3.19
N TRP A 109 -0.47 -4.84 4.46
CA TRP A 109 -1.52 -5.51 5.22
C TRP A 109 -2.66 -4.50 5.41
N VAL A 110 -3.87 -4.91 5.06
CA VAL A 110 -5.02 -4.01 5.03
C VAL A 110 -6.07 -4.59 5.96
N GLY A 111 -6.48 -3.81 6.94
CA GLY A 111 -7.38 -4.38 7.93
C GLY A 111 -8.17 -3.38 8.74
N GLN A 112 -9.09 -3.94 9.50
CA GLN A 112 -10.02 -3.19 10.34
C GLN A 112 -10.32 -4.01 11.58
N ALA A 113 -10.36 -3.34 12.73
CA ALA A 113 -10.76 -3.99 13.97
C ALA A 113 -12.23 -4.41 13.89
N PRO A 114 -12.64 -5.47 14.63
CA PRO A 114 -14.05 -5.85 14.67
C PRO A 114 -14.93 -4.70 15.13
N ALA A 115 -16.20 -4.75 14.70
CA ALA A 115 -17.15 -3.67 15.00
C ALA A 115 -17.37 -3.46 16.50
N ASN A 116 -17.13 -4.49 17.32
CA ASN A 116 -17.28 -4.38 18.77
C ASN A 116 -16.08 -3.74 19.46
N GLY A 117 -15.13 -3.25 18.70
CA GLY A 117 -13.99 -2.50 19.22
C GLY A 117 -12.96 -3.31 19.98
N ALA A 118 -13.01 -4.60 19.88
CA ALA A 118 -12.07 -5.46 20.60
C ALA A 118 -10.66 -5.38 20.01
#